data_35cc31cc501fbfebe781e0737bf65160
#
_entry.id   35cc31cc501fbfebe781e0737bf65160
#
_cell.length_a   1.000
_cell.length_b   1.000
_cell.length_c   1.000
_cell.angle_alpha   90.00
_cell.angle_beta   90.00
_cell.angle_gamma   90.00
#
_symmetry.space_group_name_H-M   'P 1'
#
loop_
_entity.id
_entity.type
_entity.pdbx_description
1 polymer ?
#
loop_
_entity_poly.entity_id
_entity_poly.type
_entity_poly.pdbx_seq_one_letter_code
_entity_poly.pdbx_strand_id
1 'polypeptide(L)'
;MSGRSVVRRIIHNCLKCFRANPTTSSQLMGDLPKDRVQPARPFLNSGVDFGGPVYLKEGRGRGKRTVKGYIALFVCFATKALHLELVGDLSSQSFLGALKRFISRRGHVANLYSDNGTNFVGARNELSELGEMLKSQKFERDVIDRLADRTVRWHFIPPHSPHHGGIWEAGIRSVKLHLKRVIGLTSLTYEEMHTVLTQIEACLNSRPLTPISNDPNDLIALSPSHFLIGDLLTAPVEHDVTPLPINRLSRWQYVEQLRQHFWKRWSVDYLTQLQPRRKWNQRLPNIEVGELAVIKEDNSPPLQWRLARVVRLHPGKDGCVRVVTLKTSKGEVTRSINKVCVLPMASMCS
;
A
#
# COMPACT_ATOMS: atom_id res chain seq x y z
N MET A 1 -47.71 16.18 0.07
CA MET A 1 -46.37 15.79 -0.36
C MET A 1 -45.36 16.71 0.31
N SER A 2 -44.30 16.17 0.91
CA SER A 2 -43.24 17.00 1.52
C SER A 2 -42.43 17.69 0.42
N GLY A 3 -42.07 18.98 0.59
CA GLY A 3 -41.26 19.74 -0.38
C GLY A 3 -39.96 19.03 -0.74
N ARG A 4 -39.38 18.27 0.19
CA ARG A 4 -38.18 17.46 0.01
C ARG A 4 -38.38 16.32 -1.04
N SER A 5 -39.56 15.70 -1.09
CA SER A 5 -39.87 14.66 -2.08
C SER A 5 -40.03 15.22 -3.49
N VAL A 6 -40.59 16.43 -3.60
CA VAL A 6 -40.73 17.12 -4.89
C VAL A 6 -39.39 17.53 -5.44
N VAL A 7 -38.52 18.16 -4.62
CA VAL A 7 -37.16 18.54 -5.02
C VAL A 7 -36.32 17.32 -5.44
N ARG A 8 -36.38 16.22 -4.67
CA ARG A 8 -35.67 14.98 -5.00
C ARG A 8 -36.13 14.41 -6.35
N ARG A 9 -37.45 14.43 -6.64
CA ARG A 9 -38.00 13.96 -7.92
C ARG A 9 -37.55 14.85 -9.09
N ILE A 10 -37.52 16.17 -8.91
CA ILE A 10 -37.05 17.12 -9.94
C ILE A 10 -35.57 16.89 -10.25
N ILE A 11 -34.71 16.75 -9.22
CA ILE A 11 -33.28 16.49 -9.40
C ILE A 11 -33.04 15.12 -10.09
N HIS A 12 -33.79 14.10 -9.71
CA HIS A 12 -33.67 12.75 -10.28
C HIS A 12 -34.04 12.70 -11.78
N ASN A 13 -34.98 13.54 -12.21
CA ASN A 13 -35.42 13.61 -13.61
C ASN A 13 -34.69 14.67 -14.42
N CYS A 14 -33.75 15.39 -13.82
CA CYS A 14 -33.00 16.45 -14.50
C CYS A 14 -31.78 15.91 -15.23
N LEU A 15 -31.81 15.95 -16.58
CA LEU A 15 -30.67 15.52 -17.43
C LEU A 15 -29.36 16.27 -17.13
N LYS A 16 -29.44 17.57 -16.78
CA LYS A 16 -28.22 18.33 -16.40
C LYS A 16 -27.64 17.82 -15.10
N CYS A 17 -28.47 17.53 -14.08
CA CYS A 17 -28.02 16.97 -12.81
C CYS A 17 -27.47 15.56 -12.97
N PHE A 18 -28.11 14.73 -13.82
CA PHE A 18 -27.66 13.39 -14.14
C PHE A 18 -26.29 13.41 -14.87
N ARG A 19 -26.09 14.31 -15.84
CA ARG A 19 -24.80 14.47 -16.51
C ARG A 19 -23.71 15.00 -15.60
N ALA A 20 -24.03 15.85 -14.63
CA ALA A 20 -23.07 16.38 -13.66
C ALA A 20 -22.64 15.34 -12.61
N ASN A 21 -23.53 14.41 -12.28
CA ASN A 21 -23.23 13.33 -11.31
C ASN A 21 -23.89 12.01 -11.75
N PRO A 22 -23.36 11.38 -12.81
CA PRO A 22 -23.94 10.16 -13.36
C PRO A 22 -23.82 9.02 -12.33
N THR A 23 -24.91 8.26 -12.17
CA THR A 23 -24.83 6.96 -11.51
C THR A 23 -24.09 6.01 -12.45
N THR A 24 -22.83 5.74 -12.14
CA THR A 24 -22.06 4.72 -12.85
C THR A 24 -22.68 3.35 -12.58
N SER A 25 -22.96 2.59 -13.65
CA SER A 25 -23.32 1.19 -13.52
C SER A 25 -22.13 0.44 -12.87
N SER A 26 -22.35 -0.22 -11.74
CA SER A 26 -21.36 -1.14 -11.19
C SER A 26 -21.36 -2.39 -12.05
N GLN A 27 -20.30 -2.61 -12.81
CA GLN A 27 -20.11 -3.90 -13.48
C GLN A 27 -19.85 -4.97 -12.41
N LEU A 28 -20.45 -6.15 -12.61
CA LEU A 28 -20.11 -7.33 -11.82
C LEU A 28 -18.62 -7.61 -12.00
N MET A 29 -17.89 -7.73 -10.89
CA MET A 29 -16.49 -8.10 -10.94
C MET A 29 -16.38 -9.55 -11.41
N GLY A 30 -15.61 -9.79 -12.46
CA GLY A 30 -15.27 -11.13 -12.90
C GLY A 30 -14.40 -11.87 -11.88
N ASP A 31 -14.26 -13.17 -12.07
CA ASP A 31 -13.41 -14.00 -11.20
C ASP A 31 -11.97 -13.49 -11.18
N LEU A 32 -11.34 -13.62 -10.02
CA LEU A 32 -9.94 -13.23 -9.88
C LEU A 32 -9.04 -14.19 -10.67
N PRO A 33 -7.98 -13.68 -11.33
CA PRO A 33 -7.03 -14.54 -12.03
C PRO A 33 -6.42 -15.61 -11.09
N LYS A 34 -6.16 -16.81 -11.63
CA LYS A 34 -5.60 -17.96 -10.87
C LYS A 34 -4.37 -17.57 -10.05
N ASP A 35 -3.45 -16.78 -10.61
CA ASP A 35 -2.21 -16.35 -9.98
C ASP A 35 -2.42 -15.46 -8.74
N ARG A 36 -3.64 -15.02 -8.49
CA ARG A 36 -4.02 -14.22 -7.30
C ARG A 36 -4.68 -15.03 -6.20
N VAL A 37 -5.32 -16.14 -6.53
CA VAL A 37 -6.09 -16.97 -5.59
C VAL A 37 -5.40 -18.27 -5.25
N GLN A 38 -4.49 -18.75 -6.10
CA GLN A 38 -3.73 -19.95 -5.82
C GLN A 38 -2.55 -19.67 -4.87
N PRO A 39 -2.35 -20.51 -3.86
CA PRO A 39 -1.16 -20.44 -3.02
C PRO A 39 0.10 -20.58 -3.87
N ALA A 40 1.04 -19.67 -3.66
CA ALA A 40 2.33 -19.67 -4.35
C ALA A 40 3.41 -19.12 -3.41
N ARG A 41 4.68 -19.51 -3.65
CA ARG A 41 5.77 -18.89 -2.91
C ARG A 41 5.80 -17.36 -3.15
N PRO A 42 6.34 -16.59 -2.18
CA PRO A 42 6.45 -15.16 -2.33
C PRO A 42 7.11 -14.76 -3.65
N PHE A 43 6.51 -13.77 -4.33
CA PHE A 43 6.97 -13.20 -5.59
C PHE A 43 7.06 -14.13 -6.80
N LEU A 44 6.53 -15.36 -6.75
CA LEU A 44 6.44 -16.20 -7.94
C LEU A 44 5.64 -15.52 -9.05
N ASN A 45 4.48 -14.95 -8.68
CA ASN A 45 3.64 -14.13 -9.53
C ASN A 45 3.64 -12.70 -8.97
N SER A 46 4.13 -11.76 -9.73
CA SER A 46 4.37 -10.39 -9.26
C SER A 46 3.86 -9.35 -10.24
N GLY A 47 3.31 -8.28 -9.71
CA GLY A 47 3.06 -7.06 -10.46
C GLY A 47 4.24 -6.10 -10.34
N VAL A 48 4.53 -5.35 -11.38
CA VAL A 48 5.50 -4.25 -11.35
C VAL A 48 4.85 -2.96 -11.79
N ASP A 49 5.19 -1.88 -11.08
CA ASP A 49 4.74 -0.53 -11.38
C ASP A 49 5.86 0.47 -11.03
N PHE A 50 5.79 1.68 -11.60
CA PHE A 50 6.80 2.69 -11.37
C PHE A 50 6.22 3.91 -10.64
N GLY A 51 7.04 4.50 -9.78
CA GLY A 51 6.76 5.76 -9.11
C GLY A 51 7.88 6.76 -9.33
N GLY A 52 7.58 8.03 -9.28
CA GLY A 52 8.56 9.08 -9.43
C GLY A 52 8.04 10.22 -10.32
N PRO A 53 8.94 11.11 -10.79
CA PRO A 53 10.37 11.11 -10.49
C PRO A 53 10.68 11.46 -9.03
N VAL A 54 11.83 10.98 -8.54
CA VAL A 54 12.48 11.43 -7.31
C VAL A 54 13.78 12.14 -7.67
N TYR A 55 14.18 13.11 -6.87
CA TYR A 55 15.37 13.91 -7.17
C TYR A 55 16.57 13.44 -6.31
N LEU A 56 17.64 13.05 -6.98
CA LEU A 56 18.85 12.52 -6.37
C LEU A 56 20.00 13.51 -6.54
N LYS A 57 20.80 13.69 -5.48
CA LYS A 57 22.05 14.44 -5.56
C LYS A 57 23.21 13.54 -5.94
N GLU A 58 24.05 13.97 -6.86
CA GLU A 58 25.26 13.26 -7.29
C GLU A 58 26.40 13.26 -6.25
N GLY A 59 26.11 13.53 -4.99
CA GLY A 59 27.08 13.49 -3.92
C GLY A 59 26.69 14.35 -2.72
N ARG A 60 27.52 14.30 -1.69
CA ARG A 60 27.35 15.11 -0.47
C ARG A 60 27.87 16.53 -0.70
N GLY A 61 27.21 17.56 -0.14
CA GLY A 61 27.62 18.95 -0.18
C GLY A 61 26.66 19.89 -0.87
N ARG A 62 27.00 21.20 -0.86
CA ARG A 62 26.23 22.25 -1.54
C ARG A 62 26.61 22.32 -3.03
N GLY A 63 25.66 22.76 -3.87
CA GLY A 63 25.92 22.97 -5.30
C GLY A 63 26.06 21.72 -6.16
N LYS A 64 25.81 20.52 -5.61
CA LYS A 64 25.84 19.27 -6.40
C LYS A 64 24.66 19.17 -7.35
N ARG A 65 24.92 18.62 -8.54
CA ARG A 65 23.91 18.37 -9.57
C ARG A 65 22.81 17.46 -9.01
N THR A 66 21.59 17.76 -9.41
CA THR A 66 20.42 16.95 -9.11
C THR A 66 19.98 16.22 -10.37
N VAL A 67 19.83 14.91 -10.26
CA VAL A 67 19.37 14.03 -11.34
C VAL A 67 18.02 13.42 -10.98
N LYS A 68 17.23 13.08 -11.97
CA LYS A 68 15.98 12.35 -11.81
C LYS A 68 16.31 10.88 -11.55
N GLY A 69 15.57 10.27 -10.64
CA GLY A 69 15.53 8.83 -10.42
C GLY A 69 14.07 8.37 -10.32
N TYR A 70 13.86 7.07 -10.33
CA TYR A 70 12.53 6.48 -10.27
C TYR A 70 12.52 5.30 -9.31
N ILE A 71 11.34 4.85 -8.92
CA ILE A 71 11.16 3.74 -7.99
C ILE A 71 10.40 2.65 -8.72
N ALA A 72 11.04 1.50 -8.95
CA ALA A 72 10.36 0.31 -9.40
C ALA A 72 9.76 -0.41 -8.18
N LEU A 73 8.47 -0.69 -8.24
CA LEU A 73 7.69 -1.24 -7.14
C LEU A 73 7.13 -2.59 -7.57
N PHE A 74 7.58 -3.66 -6.92
CA PHE A 74 7.13 -5.02 -7.16
C PHE A 74 6.15 -5.46 -6.08
N VAL A 75 5.07 -6.11 -6.48
CA VAL A 75 4.00 -6.59 -5.58
C VAL A 75 3.80 -8.07 -5.78
N CYS A 76 3.89 -8.85 -4.72
CA CYS A 76 3.53 -10.26 -4.73
C CYS A 76 1.99 -10.44 -4.78
N PHE A 77 1.50 -11.26 -5.69
CA PHE A 77 0.07 -11.50 -5.79
C PHE A 77 -0.47 -12.37 -4.66
N ALA A 78 0.27 -13.37 -4.23
CA ALA A 78 -0.16 -14.29 -3.17
C ALA A 78 -0.09 -13.63 -1.79
N THR A 79 1.04 -13.01 -1.44
CA THR A 79 1.30 -12.55 -0.07
C THR A 79 1.08 -11.07 0.14
N LYS A 80 0.84 -10.30 -0.93
CA LYS A 80 0.78 -8.83 -0.92
C LYS A 80 2.09 -8.16 -0.48
N ALA A 81 3.18 -8.91 -0.36
CA ALA A 81 4.48 -8.35 -0.05
C ALA A 81 4.93 -7.36 -1.13
N LEU A 82 5.65 -6.34 -0.71
CA LEU A 82 6.15 -5.28 -1.56
C LEU A 82 7.69 -5.33 -1.59
N HIS A 83 8.27 -4.96 -2.74
CA HIS A 83 9.69 -4.77 -2.90
C HIS A 83 9.97 -3.50 -3.71
N LEU A 84 10.84 -2.65 -3.19
CA LEU A 84 11.14 -1.32 -3.75
C LEU A 84 12.57 -1.27 -4.27
N GLU A 85 12.75 -0.85 -5.52
CA GLU A 85 14.06 -0.66 -6.14
C GLU A 85 14.22 0.76 -6.65
N LEU A 86 15.33 1.39 -6.33
CA LEU A 86 15.70 2.67 -6.91
C LEU A 86 16.35 2.46 -8.28
N VAL A 87 15.86 3.17 -9.28
CA VAL A 87 16.40 3.16 -10.65
C VAL A 87 16.81 4.57 -11.07
N GLY A 88 17.93 4.68 -11.78
CA GLY A 88 18.51 5.95 -12.18
C GLY A 88 17.74 6.64 -13.30
N ASP A 89 17.16 5.84 -14.19
CA ASP A 89 16.41 6.31 -15.35
C ASP A 89 15.34 5.28 -15.76
N LEU A 90 14.57 5.60 -16.79
CA LEU A 90 13.52 4.74 -17.36
C LEU A 90 14.01 3.94 -18.58
N SER A 91 15.29 3.57 -18.61
CA SER A 91 15.81 2.72 -19.69
C SER A 91 15.52 1.24 -19.44
N SER A 92 15.47 0.45 -20.52
CA SER A 92 15.37 -1.01 -20.44
C SER A 92 16.51 -1.63 -19.61
N GLN A 93 17.71 -1.05 -19.70
CA GLN A 93 18.87 -1.52 -18.95
C GLN A 93 18.73 -1.28 -17.44
N SER A 94 18.27 -0.09 -17.04
CA SER A 94 18.00 0.25 -15.64
C SER A 94 16.91 -0.62 -15.06
N PHE A 95 15.84 -0.87 -15.82
CA PHE A 95 14.79 -1.81 -15.41
C PHE A 95 15.29 -3.24 -15.24
N LEU A 96 16.03 -3.76 -16.23
CA LEU A 96 16.63 -5.10 -16.16
C LEU A 96 17.61 -5.23 -14.99
N GLY A 97 18.35 -4.16 -14.68
CA GLY A 97 19.17 -4.08 -13.47
C GLY A 97 18.35 -4.21 -12.19
N ALA A 98 17.25 -3.46 -12.08
CA ALA A 98 16.34 -3.55 -10.95
C ALA A 98 15.69 -4.95 -10.83
N LEU A 99 15.24 -5.51 -11.94
CA LEU A 99 14.68 -6.86 -11.98
C LEU A 99 15.70 -7.93 -11.55
N LYS A 100 16.95 -7.82 -11.97
CA LYS A 100 18.02 -8.73 -11.51
C LYS A 100 18.23 -8.62 -9.99
N ARG A 101 18.30 -7.41 -9.44
CA ARG A 101 18.42 -7.20 -7.98
C ARG A 101 17.22 -7.76 -7.24
N PHE A 102 16.01 -7.57 -7.77
CA PHE A 102 14.79 -8.13 -7.23
C PHE A 102 14.83 -9.67 -7.20
N ILE A 103 15.13 -10.32 -8.34
CA ILE A 103 15.22 -11.77 -8.44
C ILE A 103 16.32 -12.33 -7.51
N SER A 104 17.46 -11.65 -7.41
CA SER A 104 18.56 -12.08 -6.54
C SER A 104 18.20 -12.04 -5.06
N ARG A 105 17.30 -11.17 -4.64
CA ARG A 105 16.84 -11.02 -3.24
C ARG A 105 15.58 -11.82 -2.91
N ARG A 106 14.68 -11.99 -3.89
CA ARG A 106 13.35 -12.59 -3.68
C ARG A 106 13.13 -13.92 -4.38
N GLY A 107 14.11 -14.34 -5.18
CA GLY A 107 14.07 -15.57 -5.95
C GLY A 107 13.41 -15.40 -7.31
N HIS A 108 13.36 -16.48 -8.07
CA HIS A 108 12.83 -16.50 -9.44
C HIS A 108 11.37 -16.04 -9.52
N VAL A 109 11.04 -15.26 -10.55
CA VAL A 109 9.67 -14.82 -10.87
C VAL A 109 9.21 -15.58 -12.10
N ALA A 110 8.09 -16.29 -12.01
CA ALA A 110 7.53 -17.03 -13.16
C ALA A 110 6.67 -16.12 -14.03
N ASN A 111 5.81 -15.30 -13.40
CA ASN A 111 4.93 -14.38 -14.12
C ASN A 111 5.11 -12.96 -13.59
N LEU A 112 5.39 -12.04 -14.50
CA LEU A 112 5.51 -10.61 -14.19
C LEU A 112 4.40 -9.85 -14.93
N TYR A 113 3.63 -9.08 -14.19
CA TYR A 113 2.49 -8.30 -14.69
C TYR A 113 2.80 -6.83 -14.62
N SER A 114 2.51 -6.09 -15.68
CA SER A 114 2.64 -4.62 -15.69
C SER A 114 1.42 -3.97 -16.32
N ASP A 115 1.18 -2.70 -15.94
CA ASP A 115 0.22 -1.86 -16.62
C ASP A 115 0.78 -1.40 -17.99
N ASN A 116 -0.09 -1.24 -18.98
CA ASN A 116 0.26 -0.74 -20.30
C ASN A 116 0.60 0.76 -20.35
N GLY A 117 0.74 1.41 -19.21
CA GLY A 117 1.09 2.83 -19.12
C GLY A 117 0.05 3.79 -19.72
N THR A 118 -1.13 3.30 -20.13
CA THR A 118 -2.21 4.13 -20.70
C THR A 118 -2.95 4.96 -19.65
N ASN A 119 -2.87 4.59 -18.37
CA ASN A 119 -3.57 5.27 -17.28
C ASN A 119 -2.79 6.45 -16.70
N PHE A 120 -1.63 6.78 -17.24
CA PHE A 120 -0.80 7.91 -16.79
C PHE A 120 -1.17 9.25 -17.42
N VAL A 121 -2.31 9.34 -18.09
CA VAL A 121 -2.79 10.53 -18.82
C VAL A 121 -3.08 11.76 -17.94
N GLY A 122 -3.05 11.62 -16.62
CA GLY A 122 -3.36 12.73 -15.69
C GLY A 122 -2.18 13.54 -15.15
N ALA A 123 -0.93 13.13 -15.36
CA ALA A 123 0.26 13.84 -14.87
C ALA A 123 1.13 14.28 -16.06
N ARG A 124 0.92 15.47 -16.44
CA ARG A 124 1.14 16.15 -17.73
C ARG A 124 2.56 16.14 -18.31
N ASN A 125 3.53 15.50 -18.14
CA ASN A 125 4.75 15.39 -18.98
C ASN A 125 5.76 14.33 -18.47
N GLU A 126 5.82 14.09 -17.15
CA GLU A 126 6.86 13.25 -16.57
C GLU A 126 6.50 11.76 -16.61
N LEU A 127 5.19 11.45 -16.70
CA LEU A 127 4.68 10.09 -16.85
C LEU A 127 4.48 9.68 -18.32
N SER A 128 4.51 10.62 -19.25
CA SER A 128 4.50 10.32 -20.67
C SER A 128 5.77 9.60 -21.11
N GLU A 129 6.94 9.99 -20.59
CA GLU A 129 8.22 9.35 -20.87
C GLU A 129 8.19 7.86 -20.47
N LEU A 130 7.59 7.54 -19.31
CA LEU A 130 7.41 6.14 -18.87
C LEU A 130 6.44 5.38 -19.76
N GLY A 131 5.30 6.00 -20.07
CA GLY A 131 4.30 5.42 -20.99
C GLY A 131 4.85 5.16 -22.39
N GLU A 132 5.70 6.05 -22.89
CA GLU A 132 6.39 5.91 -24.18
C GLU A 132 7.44 4.79 -24.14
N MET A 133 8.22 4.71 -23.06
CA MET A 133 9.19 3.64 -22.87
C MET A 133 8.52 2.25 -22.87
N LEU A 134 7.47 2.08 -22.07
CA LEU A 134 6.74 0.81 -21.97
C LEU A 134 6.01 0.43 -23.26
N LYS A 135 5.66 1.41 -24.11
CA LYS A 135 5.07 1.21 -25.43
C LYS A 135 6.09 1.05 -26.55
N SER A 136 7.37 1.35 -26.28
CA SER A 136 8.37 1.26 -27.32
C SER A 136 8.61 -0.20 -27.72
N GLN A 137 8.53 -0.49 -29.02
CA GLN A 137 8.83 -1.81 -29.55
C GLN A 137 10.26 -2.27 -29.20
N LYS A 138 11.16 -1.33 -28.95
CA LYS A 138 12.53 -1.59 -28.54
C LYS A 138 12.59 -2.11 -27.10
N PHE A 139 11.84 -1.50 -26.16
CA PHE A 139 11.75 -1.99 -24.79
C PHE A 139 11.14 -3.39 -24.76
N GLU A 140 10.04 -3.57 -25.49
CA GLU A 140 9.34 -4.84 -25.58
C GLU A 140 10.26 -5.96 -26.09
N ARG A 141 10.97 -5.74 -27.20
CA ARG A 141 11.95 -6.72 -27.74
C ARG A 141 13.13 -6.94 -26.79
N ASP A 142 13.78 -5.88 -26.31
CA ASP A 142 14.98 -5.99 -25.47
C ASP A 142 14.67 -6.69 -24.13
N VAL A 143 13.49 -6.51 -23.59
CA VAL A 143 13.07 -7.07 -22.30
C VAL A 143 12.47 -8.46 -22.47
N ILE A 144 11.55 -8.64 -23.42
CA ILE A 144 10.88 -9.93 -23.63
C ILE A 144 11.85 -10.99 -24.10
N ASP A 145 12.70 -10.71 -25.07
CA ASP A 145 13.67 -11.67 -25.58
C ASP A 145 14.67 -12.12 -24.49
N ARG A 146 15.15 -11.17 -23.66
CA ARG A 146 16.06 -11.51 -22.54
C ARG A 146 15.37 -12.19 -21.36
N LEU A 147 14.06 -12.05 -21.21
CA LEU A 147 13.28 -12.73 -20.17
C LEU A 147 12.83 -14.11 -20.63
N ALA A 148 12.58 -14.31 -21.93
CA ALA A 148 12.27 -15.62 -22.50
C ALA A 148 13.37 -16.64 -22.22
N ASP A 149 14.64 -16.26 -22.37
CA ASP A 149 15.80 -17.08 -22.00
C ASP A 149 15.85 -17.47 -20.51
N ARG A 150 15.10 -16.78 -19.65
CA ARG A 150 15.11 -16.97 -18.19
C ARG A 150 13.80 -17.54 -17.63
N THR A 151 12.92 -18.04 -18.48
CA THR A 151 11.61 -18.60 -18.08
C THR A 151 10.69 -17.63 -17.31
N VAL A 152 10.90 -16.31 -17.42
CA VAL A 152 10.00 -15.29 -16.88
C VAL A 152 8.99 -14.90 -17.96
N ARG A 153 7.70 -15.15 -17.70
CA ARG A 153 6.62 -14.73 -18.60
C ARG A 153 6.16 -13.32 -18.23
N TRP A 154 6.19 -12.42 -19.21
CA TRP A 154 5.68 -11.06 -19.04
C TRP A 154 4.24 -10.96 -19.54
N HIS A 155 3.37 -10.42 -18.70
CA HIS A 155 1.96 -10.21 -19.01
C HIS A 155 1.64 -8.72 -18.95
N PHE A 156 1.22 -8.17 -20.08
CA PHE A 156 0.65 -6.82 -20.12
C PHE A 156 -0.83 -6.90 -19.82
N ILE A 157 -1.32 -6.04 -18.95
CA ILE A 157 -2.75 -5.94 -18.69
C ILE A 157 -3.42 -5.28 -19.90
N PRO A 158 -4.57 -5.81 -20.38
CA PRO A 158 -5.27 -5.20 -21.49
C PRO A 158 -5.58 -3.72 -21.22
N PRO A 159 -5.46 -2.82 -22.22
CA PRO A 159 -5.86 -1.44 -22.09
C PRO A 159 -7.30 -1.32 -21.58
N HIS A 160 -7.57 -0.35 -20.73
CA HIS A 160 -8.91 -0.08 -20.18
C HIS A 160 -9.51 -1.19 -19.30
N SER A 161 -8.69 -2.07 -18.73
CA SER A 161 -9.15 -3.14 -17.83
C SER A 161 -8.66 -2.91 -16.37
N PRO A 162 -9.09 -1.84 -15.67
CA PRO A 162 -8.60 -1.50 -14.32
C PRO A 162 -8.96 -2.58 -13.28
N HIS A 163 -10.01 -3.39 -13.52
CA HIS A 163 -10.40 -4.48 -12.64
C HIS A 163 -9.37 -5.62 -12.58
N HIS A 164 -8.49 -5.78 -13.54
CA HIS A 164 -7.37 -6.72 -13.48
C HIS A 164 -6.23 -6.17 -12.58
N GLY A 165 -6.12 -4.85 -12.42
CA GLY A 165 -5.12 -4.14 -11.60
C GLY A 165 -5.51 -3.89 -10.13
N GLY A 166 -6.76 -4.00 -9.75
CA GLY A 166 -7.35 -3.46 -8.53
C GLY A 166 -6.67 -3.83 -7.19
N ILE A 167 -5.89 -4.91 -7.10
CA ILE A 167 -5.18 -5.25 -5.85
C ILE A 167 -3.92 -4.43 -5.66
N TRP A 168 -3.14 -4.21 -6.71
CA TRP A 168 -1.94 -3.38 -6.56
C TRP A 168 -2.25 -1.91 -6.73
N GLU A 169 -3.25 -1.53 -7.57
CA GLU A 169 -3.55 -0.12 -7.81
C GLU A 169 -3.93 0.65 -6.53
N ALA A 170 -4.79 0.11 -5.69
CA ALA A 170 -5.18 0.79 -4.45
C ALA A 170 -4.01 0.89 -3.46
N GLY A 171 -3.31 -0.23 -3.20
CA GLY A 171 -2.17 -0.28 -2.29
C GLY A 171 -0.98 0.51 -2.82
N ILE A 172 -0.64 0.34 -4.09
CA ILE A 172 0.45 1.06 -4.77
C ILE A 172 0.15 2.56 -4.87
N ARG A 173 -1.08 2.93 -5.19
CA ARG A 173 -1.48 4.34 -5.25
C ARG A 173 -1.29 5.03 -3.90
N SER A 174 -1.71 4.41 -2.80
CA SER A 174 -1.48 4.90 -1.45
C SER A 174 0.02 5.05 -1.17
N VAL A 175 0.81 4.02 -1.45
CA VAL A 175 2.28 4.05 -1.28
C VAL A 175 2.92 5.18 -2.09
N LYS A 176 2.61 5.27 -3.38
CA LYS A 176 3.12 6.34 -4.26
C LYS A 176 2.75 7.73 -3.73
N LEU A 177 1.50 7.90 -3.27
CA LEU A 177 1.02 9.17 -2.71
C LEU A 177 1.82 9.57 -1.47
N HIS A 178 2.03 8.63 -0.54
CA HIS A 178 2.79 8.90 0.68
C HIS A 178 4.28 9.10 0.41
N LEU A 179 4.87 8.31 -0.49
CA LEU A 179 6.25 8.52 -0.95
C LEU A 179 6.42 9.92 -1.53
N LYS A 180 5.56 10.33 -2.46
CA LYS A 180 5.62 11.67 -3.06
C LYS A 180 5.47 12.78 -2.02
N ARG A 181 4.61 12.61 -1.03
CA ARG A 181 4.38 13.61 0.03
C ARG A 181 5.53 13.71 1.04
N VAL A 182 6.18 12.61 1.32
CA VAL A 182 7.26 12.55 2.32
C VAL A 182 8.61 12.88 1.70
N ILE A 183 8.93 12.27 0.58
CA ILE A 183 10.19 12.55 -0.13
C ILE A 183 10.11 13.93 -0.79
N GLY A 184 8.97 14.27 -1.40
CA GLY A 184 8.71 15.59 -1.97
C GLY A 184 9.83 16.08 -2.89
N LEU A 185 10.26 17.34 -2.68
CA LEU A 185 11.40 17.97 -3.35
C LEU A 185 12.74 17.74 -2.63
N THR A 186 12.78 16.78 -1.72
CA THR A 186 13.99 16.47 -0.97
C THR A 186 15.05 15.89 -1.89
N SER A 187 16.20 16.51 -1.94
CA SER A 187 17.36 15.97 -2.65
C SER A 187 18.20 15.12 -1.70
N LEU A 188 18.05 13.80 -1.80
CA LEU A 188 18.87 12.81 -1.12
C LEU A 188 19.97 12.28 -2.06
N THR A 189 21.08 11.80 -1.52
CA THR A 189 22.02 11.01 -2.32
C THR A 189 21.38 9.66 -2.69
N TYR A 190 21.95 8.96 -3.65
CA TYR A 190 21.47 7.63 -4.04
C TYR A 190 21.40 6.68 -2.83
N GLU A 191 22.45 6.64 -2.02
CA GLU A 191 22.55 5.80 -0.81
C GLU A 191 21.47 6.16 0.24
N GLU A 192 21.29 7.46 0.52
CA GLU A 192 20.27 7.93 1.46
C GLU A 192 18.85 7.59 0.98
N MET A 193 18.57 7.78 -0.31
CA MET A 193 17.29 7.44 -0.91
C MET A 193 17.05 5.92 -0.85
N HIS A 194 18.07 5.12 -1.17
CA HIS A 194 17.99 3.67 -1.09
C HIS A 194 17.69 3.21 0.35
N THR A 195 18.34 3.82 1.35
CA THR A 195 18.10 3.55 2.78
C THR A 195 16.65 3.89 3.16
N VAL A 196 16.15 5.06 2.77
CA VAL A 196 14.74 5.46 3.02
C VAL A 196 13.78 4.46 2.38
N LEU A 197 14.01 4.06 1.12
CA LEU A 197 13.13 3.12 0.42
C LEU A 197 13.13 1.74 1.09
N THR A 198 14.28 1.23 1.51
CA THR A 198 14.37 -0.05 2.22
C THR A 198 13.64 -0.01 3.57
N GLN A 199 13.76 1.07 4.32
CA GLN A 199 13.03 1.26 5.58
C GLN A 199 11.52 1.39 5.34
N ILE A 200 11.10 2.06 4.27
CA ILE A 200 9.69 2.15 3.88
C ILE A 200 9.16 0.78 3.44
N GLU A 201 9.93 0.01 2.70
CA GLU A 201 9.58 -1.38 2.35
C GLU A 201 9.31 -2.22 3.61
N ALA A 202 10.16 -2.10 4.64
CA ALA A 202 9.95 -2.77 5.92
C ALA A 202 8.64 -2.31 6.59
N CYS A 203 8.35 -1.00 6.62
CA CYS A 203 7.08 -0.48 7.13
C CYS A 203 5.87 -1.09 6.41
N LEU A 204 5.93 -1.15 5.09
CA LEU A 204 4.84 -1.69 4.26
C LEU A 204 4.62 -3.19 4.50
N ASN A 205 5.71 -3.95 4.66
CA ASN A 205 5.65 -5.39 4.85
C ASN A 205 5.37 -5.80 6.30
N SER A 206 5.44 -4.88 7.26
CA SER A 206 5.06 -5.14 8.66
C SER A 206 3.55 -5.12 8.91
N ARG A 207 2.74 -4.66 7.94
CA ARG A 207 1.30 -4.45 8.16
C ARG A 207 0.56 -5.73 8.51
N PRO A 208 -0.29 -5.72 9.54
CA PRO A 208 -1.10 -6.87 9.92
C PRO A 208 -2.20 -7.13 8.88
N LEU A 209 -2.33 -8.36 8.41
CA LEU A 209 -3.30 -8.77 7.40
C LEU A 209 -4.51 -9.47 8.02
N THR A 210 -4.26 -10.50 8.83
CA THR A 210 -5.27 -11.38 9.43
C THR A 210 -4.71 -11.99 10.72
N PRO A 211 -5.54 -12.48 11.67
CA PRO A 211 -5.06 -13.27 12.79
C PRO A 211 -4.33 -14.55 12.30
N ILE A 212 -3.29 -14.98 13.01
CA ILE A 212 -2.63 -16.25 12.75
C ILE A 212 -3.43 -17.40 13.38
N SER A 213 -4.00 -17.16 14.57
CA SER A 213 -4.77 -18.15 15.29
C SER A 213 -6.07 -17.56 15.86
N ASN A 214 -6.99 -18.45 16.23
CA ASN A 214 -8.23 -18.09 16.94
C ASN A 214 -8.09 -18.12 18.46
N ASP A 215 -6.88 -18.41 18.99
CA ASP A 215 -6.64 -18.40 20.43
C ASP A 215 -6.88 -16.99 21.00
N PRO A 216 -7.75 -16.84 22.02
CA PRO A 216 -8.02 -15.55 22.68
C PRO A 216 -6.77 -14.90 23.31
N ASN A 217 -5.74 -15.67 23.59
CA ASN A 217 -4.49 -15.20 24.18
C ASN A 217 -3.43 -14.82 23.14
N ASP A 218 -3.59 -15.28 21.91
CA ASP A 218 -2.67 -14.96 20.84
C ASP A 218 -2.98 -13.57 20.24
N LEU A 219 -2.00 -12.68 20.31
CA LEU A 219 -2.05 -11.32 19.79
C LEU A 219 -1.19 -11.16 18.53
N ILE A 220 -0.86 -12.27 17.85
CA ILE A 220 -0.02 -12.20 16.64
C ILE A 220 -0.90 -12.13 15.41
N ALA A 221 -0.56 -11.19 14.53
CA ALA A 221 -1.19 -11.05 13.22
C ALA A 221 -0.24 -11.49 12.11
N LEU A 222 -0.75 -12.20 11.13
CA LEU A 222 -0.03 -12.51 9.90
C LEU A 222 0.27 -11.20 9.15
N SER A 223 1.49 -11.05 8.70
CA SER A 223 1.93 -9.91 7.89
C SER A 223 2.71 -10.40 6.66
N PRO A 224 2.91 -9.58 5.64
CA PRO A 224 3.76 -9.94 4.50
C PRO A 224 5.17 -10.36 4.90
N SER A 225 5.72 -9.84 6.01
CA SER A 225 7.04 -10.20 6.50
C SER A 225 7.19 -11.67 6.88
N HIS A 226 6.15 -12.29 7.43
CA HIS A 226 6.17 -13.72 7.76
C HIS A 226 6.48 -14.59 6.54
N PHE A 227 6.01 -14.18 5.36
CA PHE A 227 6.32 -14.91 4.12
C PHE A 227 7.70 -14.59 3.56
N LEU A 228 8.35 -13.52 4.01
CA LEU A 228 9.66 -13.08 3.51
C LEU A 228 10.82 -13.58 4.36
N ILE A 229 10.66 -13.54 5.68
CA ILE A 229 11.71 -13.86 6.66
C ILE A 229 11.27 -14.88 7.72
N GLY A 230 10.02 -15.37 7.65
CA GLY A 230 9.47 -16.29 8.65
C GLY A 230 9.01 -15.64 9.94
N ASP A 231 9.15 -14.32 10.11
CA ASP A 231 8.87 -13.60 11.34
C ASP A 231 8.37 -12.17 11.09
N LEU A 232 8.07 -11.44 12.16
CA LEU A 232 7.76 -10.03 12.13
C LEU A 232 9.01 -9.19 11.83
N LEU A 233 8.87 -8.21 10.96
CA LEU A 233 9.88 -7.18 10.80
C LEU A 233 9.85 -6.25 12.03
N THR A 234 10.97 -6.15 12.72
CA THR A 234 11.19 -5.27 13.85
C THR A 234 12.29 -4.26 13.55
N ALA A 235 12.27 -3.14 14.24
CA ALA A 235 13.36 -2.18 14.19
C ALA A 235 13.64 -1.65 15.61
N PRO A 236 14.88 -1.26 15.89
CA PRO A 236 15.18 -0.51 17.12
C PRO A 236 14.27 0.70 17.25
N VAL A 237 13.86 1.00 18.48
CA VAL A 237 13.07 2.20 18.77
C VAL A 237 14.00 3.39 18.71
N GLU A 238 13.78 4.26 17.74
CA GLU A 238 14.50 5.51 17.57
C GLU A 238 13.74 6.66 18.25
N HIS A 239 14.46 7.70 18.64
CA HIS A 239 13.82 8.91 19.15
C HIS A 239 12.89 9.53 18.10
N ASP A 240 11.77 10.08 18.55
CA ASP A 240 10.88 10.84 17.67
C ASP A 240 11.54 12.16 17.24
N VAL A 241 11.97 12.18 15.99
CA VAL A 241 12.58 13.36 15.35
C VAL A 241 11.61 14.13 14.46
N THR A 242 10.34 13.72 14.40
CA THR A 242 9.32 14.37 13.55
C THR A 242 9.05 15.84 13.91
N PRO A 243 9.12 16.28 15.21
CA PRO A 243 8.90 17.68 15.55
C PRO A 243 10.12 18.57 15.32
N LEU A 244 11.28 17.97 15.05
CA LEU A 244 12.52 18.75 14.92
C LEU A 244 12.62 19.41 13.53
N PRO A 245 13.02 20.69 13.46
CA PRO A 245 13.21 21.35 12.18
C PRO A 245 14.42 20.79 11.44
N ILE A 246 14.30 20.66 10.11
CA ILE A 246 15.28 19.98 9.23
C ILE A 246 16.70 20.53 9.38
N ASN A 247 16.84 21.84 9.62
CA ASN A 247 18.13 22.51 9.78
C ASN A 247 18.90 22.12 11.05
N ARG A 248 18.24 21.47 12.02
CA ARG A 248 18.84 20.97 13.26
C ARG A 248 19.17 19.49 13.23
N LEU A 249 18.80 18.80 12.16
CA LEU A 249 19.00 17.37 12.01
C LEU A 249 20.35 17.08 11.34
N SER A 250 21.04 16.07 11.83
CA SER A 250 22.09 15.41 11.07
C SER A 250 21.48 14.71 9.84
N ARG A 251 22.29 14.37 8.84
CA ARG A 251 21.80 13.67 7.65
C ARG A 251 21.14 12.32 8.01
N TRP A 252 21.68 11.60 8.96
CA TRP A 252 21.12 10.36 9.47
C TRP A 252 19.74 10.57 10.11
N GLN A 253 19.64 11.56 11.01
CA GLN A 253 18.36 11.91 11.64
C GLN A 253 17.32 12.37 10.62
N TYR A 254 17.75 13.01 9.54
CA TYR A 254 16.85 13.43 8.48
C TYR A 254 16.28 12.23 7.70
N VAL A 255 17.10 11.22 7.38
CA VAL A 255 16.64 9.95 6.79
C VAL A 255 15.62 9.28 7.72
N GLU A 256 15.91 9.24 9.02
CA GLU A 256 14.99 8.71 10.02
C GLU A 256 13.68 9.50 10.12
N GLN A 257 13.74 10.83 10.08
CA GLN A 257 12.56 11.69 10.07
C GLN A 257 11.64 11.37 8.88
N LEU A 258 12.21 11.12 7.70
CA LEU A 258 11.43 10.74 6.52
C LEU A 258 10.71 9.41 6.73
N ARG A 259 11.37 8.40 7.32
CA ARG A 259 10.75 7.12 7.69
C ARG A 259 9.58 7.32 8.66
N GLN A 260 9.79 8.11 9.74
CA GLN A 260 8.77 8.39 10.76
C GLN A 260 7.59 9.16 10.18
N HIS A 261 7.83 10.15 9.31
CA HIS A 261 6.76 10.86 8.60
C HIS A 261 5.97 9.95 7.66
N PHE A 262 6.66 9.04 6.95
CA PHE A 262 5.99 8.05 6.13
C PHE A 262 5.10 7.16 6.99
N TRP A 263 5.63 6.57 8.05
CA TRP A 263 4.90 5.71 8.97
C TRP A 263 3.66 6.39 9.53
N LYS A 264 3.81 7.58 10.08
CA LYS A 264 2.72 8.35 10.70
C LYS A 264 1.54 8.59 9.74
N ARG A 265 1.82 8.83 8.47
CA ARG A 265 0.79 9.08 7.46
C ARG A 265 0.20 7.79 6.91
N TRP A 266 1.07 6.89 6.52
CA TRP A 266 0.67 5.66 5.84
C TRP A 266 -0.05 4.68 6.77
N SER A 267 0.41 4.51 8.03
CA SER A 267 -0.24 3.60 8.99
C SER A 267 -1.67 4.03 9.29
N VAL A 268 -1.92 5.34 9.42
CA VAL A 268 -3.28 5.87 9.62
C VAL A 268 -4.17 5.63 8.40
N ASP A 269 -3.63 5.84 7.19
CA ASP A 269 -4.36 5.58 5.94
C ASP A 269 -4.68 4.08 5.80
N TYR A 270 -3.71 3.20 6.06
CA TYR A 270 -3.91 1.76 6.08
C TYR A 270 -5.01 1.31 7.06
N LEU A 271 -4.93 1.76 8.30
CA LEU A 271 -5.94 1.44 9.32
C LEU A 271 -7.33 2.00 8.96
N THR A 272 -7.39 3.14 8.30
CA THR A 272 -8.65 3.72 7.84
C THR A 272 -9.29 2.87 6.72
N GLN A 273 -8.48 2.20 5.88
CA GLN A 273 -8.97 1.28 4.85
C GLN A 273 -9.53 -0.01 5.44
N LEU A 274 -9.03 -0.47 6.59
CA LEU A 274 -9.57 -1.63 7.31
C LEU A 274 -10.91 -1.33 8.00
N GLN A 275 -11.21 -0.06 8.27
CA GLN A 275 -12.48 0.31 8.89
C GLN A 275 -13.59 0.40 7.84
N PRO A 276 -14.70 -0.36 7.99
CA PRO A 276 -15.84 -0.21 7.10
C PRO A 276 -16.41 1.20 7.18
N ARG A 277 -16.57 1.87 6.03
CA ARG A 277 -17.18 3.19 5.97
C ARG A 277 -18.66 3.07 6.30
N ARG A 278 -19.04 3.50 7.50
CA ARG A 278 -20.44 3.53 7.92
C ARG A 278 -21.17 4.65 7.18
N LYS A 279 -22.16 4.28 6.37
CA LYS A 279 -23.18 5.24 5.96
C LYS A 279 -24.13 5.42 7.14
N TRP A 280 -24.49 6.65 7.47
CA TRP A 280 -25.36 6.98 8.60
C TRP A 280 -26.73 6.29 8.57
N ASN A 281 -27.17 5.82 7.40
CA ASN A 281 -28.45 5.17 7.13
C ASN A 281 -28.38 3.63 7.06
N GLN A 282 -27.21 3.03 7.31
CA GLN A 282 -27.04 1.57 7.29
C GLN A 282 -26.47 1.09 8.63
N ARG A 283 -27.17 0.12 9.25
CA ARG A 283 -26.62 -0.62 10.38
C ARG A 283 -25.65 -1.67 9.85
N LEU A 284 -24.41 -1.56 10.27
CA LEU A 284 -23.41 -2.62 10.05
C LEU A 284 -23.44 -3.58 11.24
N PRO A 285 -23.01 -4.85 11.06
CA PRO A 285 -22.81 -5.79 12.15
C PRO A 285 -21.92 -5.17 13.24
N ASN A 286 -22.22 -5.47 14.50
CA ASN A 286 -21.35 -5.10 15.59
C ASN A 286 -20.04 -5.91 15.53
N ILE A 287 -18.99 -5.38 16.14
CA ILE A 287 -17.76 -6.13 16.43
C ILE A 287 -18.13 -7.29 17.35
N GLU A 288 -17.42 -8.43 17.22
CA GLU A 288 -17.63 -9.62 18.04
C GLU A 288 -16.51 -9.80 19.07
N VAL A 289 -16.86 -10.49 20.18
CA VAL A 289 -15.86 -10.89 21.17
C VAL A 289 -14.95 -11.94 20.58
N GLY A 290 -13.63 -11.83 20.85
CA GLY A 290 -12.62 -12.73 20.30
C GLY A 290 -11.95 -12.19 19.03
N GLU A 291 -12.49 -11.18 18.37
CA GLU A 291 -11.85 -10.60 17.19
C GLU A 291 -10.52 -9.92 17.52
N LEU A 292 -9.51 -10.17 16.68
CA LEU A 292 -8.22 -9.48 16.73
C LEU A 292 -8.31 -8.14 16.01
N ALA A 293 -7.84 -7.11 16.65
CA ALA A 293 -7.89 -5.76 16.13
C ALA A 293 -6.58 -4.99 16.33
N VAL A 294 -6.36 -3.98 15.53
CA VAL A 294 -5.30 -2.97 15.73
C VAL A 294 -5.90 -1.75 16.40
N ILE A 295 -5.29 -1.30 17.48
CA ILE A 295 -5.64 -0.03 18.13
C ILE A 295 -4.97 1.11 17.38
N LYS A 296 -5.77 2.06 16.89
CA LYS A 296 -5.27 3.27 16.24
C LYS A 296 -4.71 4.22 17.29
N GLU A 297 -3.40 4.37 17.29
CA GLU A 297 -2.66 5.31 18.13
C GLU A 297 -1.95 6.35 17.27
N ASP A 298 -1.95 7.60 17.73
CA ASP A 298 -1.48 8.72 16.91
C ASP A 298 0.07 8.81 16.84
N ASN A 299 0.80 8.16 17.77
CA ASN A 299 2.26 8.26 17.89
C ASN A 299 2.95 6.89 18.09
N SER A 300 2.47 5.82 17.44
CA SER A 300 3.19 4.55 17.49
C SER A 300 4.51 4.63 16.70
N PRO A 301 5.61 4.11 17.24
CA PRO A 301 6.88 4.02 16.51
C PRO A 301 6.73 3.18 15.22
N PRO A 302 7.57 3.41 14.20
CA PRO A 302 7.58 2.59 12.99
C PRO A 302 7.69 1.10 13.31
N LEU A 303 6.97 0.29 12.53
CA LEU A 303 6.87 -1.18 12.64
C LEU A 303 6.14 -1.69 13.89
N GLN A 304 5.69 -0.83 14.79
CA GLN A 304 4.97 -1.24 15.98
C GLN A 304 3.46 -1.08 15.80
N TRP A 305 2.77 -2.21 15.62
CA TRP A 305 1.33 -2.29 15.58
C TRP A 305 0.80 -2.70 16.93
N ARG A 306 -0.07 -1.89 17.53
CA ARG A 306 -0.70 -2.23 18.81
C ARG A 306 -1.87 -3.18 18.58
N LEU A 307 -1.59 -4.47 18.64
CA LEU A 307 -2.58 -5.53 18.51
C LEU A 307 -3.33 -5.74 19.84
N ALA A 308 -4.60 -6.06 19.74
CA ALA A 308 -5.46 -6.32 20.89
C ALA A 308 -6.63 -7.22 20.48
N ARG A 309 -7.14 -8.00 21.42
CA ARG A 309 -8.31 -8.85 21.20
C ARG A 309 -9.53 -8.31 21.93
N VAL A 310 -10.68 -8.34 21.30
CA VAL A 310 -11.95 -7.87 21.88
C VAL A 310 -12.39 -8.85 22.98
N VAL A 311 -12.51 -8.37 24.22
CA VAL A 311 -12.93 -9.21 25.36
C VAL A 311 -14.32 -8.85 25.87
N ARG A 312 -14.76 -7.61 25.70
CA ARG A 312 -16.10 -7.17 26.13
C ARG A 312 -16.66 -6.08 25.24
N LEU A 313 -17.96 -6.19 24.99
CA LEU A 313 -18.71 -5.20 24.23
C LEU A 313 -19.56 -4.34 25.18
N HIS A 314 -19.69 -3.05 24.87
CA HIS A 314 -20.54 -2.14 25.61
C HIS A 314 -21.63 -1.60 24.66
N PRO A 315 -22.78 -2.31 24.53
CA PRO A 315 -23.86 -1.88 23.67
C PRO A 315 -24.59 -0.67 24.26
N GLY A 316 -24.96 0.26 23.41
CA GLY A 316 -25.85 1.36 23.77
C GLY A 316 -27.32 0.90 23.91
N LYS A 317 -28.21 1.81 24.32
CA LYS A 317 -29.66 1.54 24.42
C LYS A 317 -30.30 1.10 23.10
N ASP A 318 -29.68 1.45 21.98
CA ASP A 318 -30.09 1.09 20.61
C ASP A 318 -29.47 -0.24 20.10
N GLY A 319 -28.78 -1.00 20.97
CA GLY A 319 -28.10 -2.25 20.65
C GLY A 319 -26.80 -2.08 19.84
N CYS A 320 -26.41 -0.84 19.50
CA CYS A 320 -25.17 -0.58 18.76
C CYS A 320 -23.97 -0.51 19.70
N VAL A 321 -22.91 -1.25 19.38
CA VAL A 321 -21.64 -1.21 20.11
C VAL A 321 -20.83 -0.01 19.63
N ARG A 322 -20.50 0.90 20.56
CA ARG A 322 -19.67 2.09 20.30
C ARG A 322 -18.38 2.10 21.11
N VAL A 323 -18.33 1.27 22.13
CA VAL A 323 -17.20 1.13 23.05
C VAL A 323 -16.92 -0.35 23.26
N VAL A 324 -15.65 -0.73 23.31
CA VAL A 324 -15.20 -2.10 23.52
C VAL A 324 -14.06 -2.13 24.54
N THR A 325 -13.98 -3.20 25.30
CA THR A 325 -12.82 -3.52 26.13
C THR A 325 -11.95 -4.48 25.35
N LEU A 326 -10.66 -4.20 25.31
CA LEU A 326 -9.64 -4.87 24.51
C LEU A 326 -8.54 -5.40 25.42
N LYS A 327 -8.17 -6.66 25.27
CA LYS A 327 -6.99 -7.25 25.92
C LYS A 327 -5.75 -6.98 25.07
N THR A 328 -4.76 -6.34 25.63
CA THR A 328 -3.44 -6.06 25.02
C THR A 328 -2.35 -6.82 25.78
N SER A 329 -1.13 -6.85 25.26
CA SER A 329 0.03 -7.41 25.97
C SER A 329 0.35 -6.69 27.31
N LYS A 330 -0.18 -5.47 27.51
CA LYS A 330 0.04 -4.65 28.72
C LYS A 330 -1.18 -4.61 29.64
N GLY A 331 -2.22 -5.42 29.37
CA GLY A 331 -3.48 -5.44 30.13
C GLY A 331 -4.68 -4.97 29.32
N GLU A 332 -5.82 -4.81 29.99
CA GLU A 332 -7.07 -4.41 29.36
C GLU A 332 -7.17 -2.89 29.19
N VAL A 333 -7.71 -2.48 28.07
CA VAL A 333 -7.97 -1.07 27.73
C VAL A 333 -9.36 -0.92 27.12
N THR A 334 -10.07 0.12 27.48
CA THR A 334 -11.37 0.45 26.87
C THR A 334 -11.19 1.52 25.80
N ARG A 335 -11.77 1.29 24.61
CA ARG A 335 -11.63 2.20 23.47
C ARG A 335 -12.96 2.36 22.73
N SER A 336 -13.13 3.55 22.12
CA SER A 336 -14.20 3.76 21.13
C SER A 336 -13.92 2.95 19.86
N ILE A 337 -14.96 2.40 19.26
CA ILE A 337 -14.91 1.62 18.03
C ILE A 337 -14.19 2.35 16.87
N ASN A 338 -14.23 3.69 16.86
CA ASN A 338 -13.53 4.51 15.85
C ASN A 338 -11.98 4.45 15.96
N LYS A 339 -11.46 3.99 17.11
CA LYS A 339 -10.04 3.78 17.35
C LYS A 339 -9.64 2.29 17.25
N VAL A 340 -10.56 1.42 16.80
CA VAL A 340 -10.37 -0.03 16.70
C VAL A 340 -10.56 -0.47 15.25
N CYS A 341 -9.58 -1.12 14.70
CA CYS A 341 -9.59 -1.64 13.33
C CYS A 341 -9.51 -3.17 13.41
N VAL A 342 -10.63 -3.84 13.25
CA VAL A 342 -10.71 -5.31 13.25
C VAL A 342 -9.98 -5.84 12.03
N LEU A 343 -9.17 -6.87 12.24
CA LEU A 343 -8.52 -7.58 11.14
C LEU A 343 -9.51 -8.56 10.50
N PRO A 344 -9.57 -8.64 9.18
CA PRO A 344 -10.43 -9.60 8.51
C PRO A 344 -10.02 -11.02 8.89
N MET A 345 -10.96 -11.82 9.36
CA MET A 345 -10.75 -13.26 9.51
C MET A 345 -10.79 -13.89 8.13
N ALA A 346 -9.90 -14.85 7.86
CA ALA A 346 -10.04 -15.69 6.69
C ALA A 346 -11.38 -16.44 6.87
N SER A 347 -12.40 -16.08 6.07
CA SER A 347 -13.59 -16.89 5.98
C SER A 347 -13.11 -18.26 5.50
N MET A 348 -13.25 -19.27 6.37
CA MET A 348 -13.11 -20.66 5.94
C MET A 348 -14.18 -20.81 4.86
N CYS A 349 -13.76 -20.90 3.61
CA CYS A 349 -14.63 -21.38 2.54
C CYS A 349 -15.00 -22.80 2.91
N SER A 350 -16.22 -22.93 3.45
CA SER A 350 -16.92 -24.22 3.59
C SER A 350 -17.30 -24.73 2.20
#